data_5f8c00e0444267e874bc5a5c5fe0e916
#
_entry.id   5f8c00e0444267e874bc5a5c5fe0e916
#
_cell.length_a   1.000
_cell.length_b   1.000
_cell.length_c   1.000
_cell.angle_alpha   90.00
_cell.angle_beta   90.00
_cell.angle_gamma   90.00
#
_symmetry.space_group_name_H-M   'P 1'
#
loop_
_entity.id
_entity.type
_entity.pdbx_description
1 polymer ?
#
loop_
_entity_poly.entity_id
_entity_poly.type
_entity_poly.pdbx_seq_one_letter_code
_entity_poly.pdbx_strand_id
1 'polypeptide(L)'
;MHRNQAGPVICSLLSLLAFAVAAAAEPAGSPARLAGPRNAEADAATYDRCLKLAKQNPGAAQSLAQTWHERGGAHPADHCAAVALFGLKRYKEAATRLEALAQAMTTAPAGLRADVFDQAGQAWLLAGDPVRAYAAAGQALGLQPNDPELLLDRAEAAAAVGYYDKAVADLDHVLKTDPKRTEALIYRASANRALDRLDAALADVEKALSQAPNSVPGLLERGNIRRLNGDLSGARADWERIGQLAPGTQADMAAKANIERLDLKARPPPASTSRGQ
;
A
#
# COMPACT_ATOMS: atom_id res chain seq x y z
N MET A 1 -34.29 -10.13 9.08
CA MET A 1 -32.96 -10.08 9.71
C MET A 1 -32.05 -11.10 9.01
N HIS A 2 -31.47 -10.74 7.88
CA HIS A 2 -30.42 -11.53 7.22
C HIS A 2 -29.17 -10.66 7.16
N ARG A 3 -28.24 -10.90 8.09
CA ARG A 3 -26.88 -10.37 8.04
C ARG A 3 -26.20 -10.98 6.82
N ASN A 4 -26.11 -10.19 5.77
CA ASN A 4 -25.28 -10.52 4.61
C ASN A 4 -23.82 -10.40 5.06
N GLN A 5 -23.16 -11.54 5.24
CA GLN A 5 -21.72 -11.61 5.45
C GLN A 5 -21.03 -11.27 4.12
N ALA A 6 -20.80 -9.99 3.88
CA ALA A 6 -19.83 -9.56 2.89
C ALA A 6 -18.44 -9.85 3.49
N GLY A 7 -17.88 -10.99 3.14
CA GLY A 7 -16.50 -11.34 3.49
C GLY A 7 -15.52 -10.27 2.94
N PRO A 8 -14.34 -10.15 3.53
CA PRO A 8 -13.40 -9.08 3.27
C PRO A 8 -12.81 -9.18 1.85
N VAL A 9 -13.37 -8.44 0.91
CA VAL A 9 -12.88 -8.34 -0.47
C VAL A 9 -11.71 -7.34 -0.59
N ILE A 10 -11.28 -6.76 0.51
CA ILE A 10 -10.27 -5.68 0.55
C ILE A 10 -8.84 -6.20 0.36
N CYS A 11 -8.61 -7.49 0.58
CA CYS A 11 -7.27 -8.09 0.46
C CYS A 11 -6.67 -8.08 -0.97
N SER A 12 -7.46 -7.70 -1.99
CA SER A 12 -7.00 -7.72 -3.39
C SER A 12 -6.43 -6.39 -3.90
N LEU A 13 -6.69 -5.26 -3.23
CA LEU A 13 -6.11 -3.97 -3.64
C LEU A 13 -4.70 -3.75 -3.08
N LEU A 14 -4.44 -4.23 -1.87
CA LEU A 14 -3.14 -4.13 -1.21
C LEU A 14 -1.99 -4.77 -2.00
N SER A 15 -2.27 -5.79 -2.80
CA SER A 15 -1.22 -6.48 -3.57
C SER A 15 -0.89 -5.81 -4.91
N LEU A 16 -1.69 -4.83 -5.37
CA LEU A 16 -1.49 -4.18 -6.67
C LEU A 16 -0.55 -2.97 -6.60
N LEU A 17 -0.39 -2.36 -5.44
CA LEU A 17 0.39 -1.14 -5.27
C LEU A 17 1.81 -1.40 -4.75
N ALA A 18 2.12 -2.60 -4.28
CA ALA A 18 3.44 -2.97 -3.78
C ALA A 18 4.60 -2.84 -4.81
N PHE A 19 4.31 -2.56 -6.09
CA PHE A 19 5.33 -2.39 -7.13
C PHE A 19 5.66 -0.95 -7.49
N ALA A 20 4.93 0.04 -7.00
CA ALA A 20 5.23 1.45 -7.26
C ALA A 20 6.36 2.03 -6.37
N VAL A 21 6.85 1.29 -5.38
CA VAL A 21 7.98 1.70 -4.53
C VAL A 21 9.31 1.80 -5.28
N ALA A 22 9.35 1.48 -6.55
CA ALA A 22 10.62 1.35 -7.28
C ALA A 22 11.13 2.63 -7.96
N ALA A 23 10.40 3.74 -8.01
CA ALA A 23 10.78 4.80 -8.94
C ALA A 23 10.90 6.22 -8.40
N ALA A 24 10.52 6.55 -7.18
CA ALA A 24 10.53 7.95 -6.76
C ALA A 24 10.91 8.24 -5.31
N ALA A 25 11.28 7.28 -4.50
CA ALA A 25 11.96 7.61 -3.27
C ALA A 25 13.44 7.74 -3.59
N GLU A 26 13.91 8.95 -3.84
CA GLU A 26 15.27 9.25 -3.41
C GLU A 26 15.35 8.78 -1.96
N PRO A 27 16.41 7.99 -1.57
CA PRO A 27 16.49 7.46 -0.23
C PRO A 27 16.35 8.64 0.74
N ALA A 28 15.23 8.70 1.43
CA ALA A 28 15.00 9.67 2.46
C ALA A 28 16.11 9.53 3.49
N GLY A 29 16.98 10.50 3.53
CA GLY A 29 18.18 10.46 4.34
C GLY A 29 19.44 10.25 3.52
N SER A 30 19.98 11.34 3.04
CA SER A 30 21.41 11.37 2.69
C SER A 30 22.18 10.66 3.82
N PRO A 31 23.06 9.70 3.51
CA PRO A 31 23.84 8.95 4.50
C PRO A 31 24.59 9.84 5.49
N ALA A 32 24.94 11.05 5.06
CA ALA A 32 25.52 12.08 5.93
C ALA A 32 24.64 12.51 7.11
N ARG A 33 23.32 12.29 7.05
CA ARG A 33 22.38 12.63 8.12
C ARG A 33 22.25 11.54 9.19
N LEU A 34 22.65 10.30 8.88
CA LEU A 34 22.60 9.18 9.81
C LEU A 34 23.96 8.91 10.47
N ALA A 35 25.07 9.40 9.91
CA ALA A 35 26.43 9.18 10.39
C ALA A 35 26.86 10.22 11.44
N GLY A 36 27.59 9.79 12.45
CA GLY A 36 28.28 10.70 13.37
C GLY A 36 29.55 11.32 12.75
N PRO A 37 30.14 12.38 13.37
CA PRO A 37 31.10 13.27 12.73
C PRO A 37 32.47 12.68 12.35
N ARG A 38 32.82 11.45 12.68
CA ARG A 38 34.18 10.93 12.52
C ARG A 38 34.48 10.19 11.21
N ASN A 39 33.50 9.73 10.48
CA ASN A 39 33.69 8.98 9.22
C ASN A 39 32.53 9.21 8.23
N ALA A 40 31.95 10.40 8.21
CA ALA A 40 30.70 10.67 7.47
C ALA A 40 30.77 10.29 5.98
N GLU A 41 31.89 10.55 5.31
CA GLU A 41 32.05 10.24 3.88
C GLU A 41 32.19 8.72 3.63
N ALA A 42 33.00 8.04 4.45
CA ALA A 42 33.17 6.58 4.36
C ALA A 42 31.88 5.84 4.73
N ASP A 43 31.15 6.36 5.72
CA ASP A 43 29.84 5.81 6.12
C ASP A 43 28.80 6.04 5.04
N ALA A 44 28.81 7.21 4.37
CA ALA A 44 27.95 7.49 3.24
C ALA A 44 28.17 6.50 2.09
N ALA A 45 29.41 6.29 1.68
CA ALA A 45 29.76 5.35 0.63
C ALA A 45 29.40 3.89 1.00
N THR A 46 29.57 3.52 2.27
CA THR A 46 29.19 2.18 2.76
C THR A 46 27.69 2.00 2.76
N TYR A 47 26.92 3.01 3.16
CA TYR A 47 25.46 3.00 3.15
C TYR A 47 24.92 2.84 1.72
N ASP A 48 25.39 3.66 0.77
CA ASP A 48 24.98 3.57 -0.63
C ASP A 48 25.28 2.19 -1.23
N ARG A 49 26.45 1.64 -0.95
CA ARG A 49 26.83 0.29 -1.35
C ARG A 49 25.89 -0.75 -0.75
N CYS A 50 25.55 -0.60 0.53
CA CYS A 50 24.68 -1.51 1.23
C CYS A 50 23.26 -1.48 0.64
N LEU A 51 22.69 -0.31 0.37
CA LEU A 51 21.36 -0.18 -0.26
C LEU A 51 21.32 -0.75 -1.69
N LYS A 52 22.37 -0.53 -2.48
CA LYS A 52 22.50 -1.15 -3.81
C LYS A 52 22.53 -2.69 -3.69
N LEU A 53 23.30 -3.18 -2.74
CA LEU A 53 23.43 -4.61 -2.49
C LEU A 53 22.12 -5.21 -1.98
N ALA A 54 21.35 -4.50 -1.18
CA ALA A 54 20.04 -4.94 -0.70
C ALA A 54 19.05 -5.21 -1.83
N LYS A 55 19.16 -4.49 -2.96
CA LYS A 55 18.36 -4.72 -4.17
C LYS A 55 18.85 -5.90 -4.99
N GLN A 56 20.17 -6.17 -5.03
CA GLN A 56 20.79 -7.17 -5.91
C GLN A 56 21.02 -8.51 -5.21
N ASN A 57 21.48 -8.45 -3.97
CA ASN A 57 21.80 -9.61 -3.14
C ASN A 57 21.53 -9.26 -1.66
N PRO A 58 20.27 -9.34 -1.22
CA PRO A 58 19.89 -8.92 0.13
C PRO A 58 20.57 -9.73 1.24
N GLY A 59 20.97 -10.98 1.00
CA GLY A 59 21.76 -11.77 1.95
C GLY A 59 23.14 -11.18 2.18
N ALA A 60 23.84 -10.77 1.11
CA ALA A 60 25.13 -10.11 1.22
C ALA A 60 25.00 -8.72 1.88
N ALA A 61 23.92 -7.98 1.61
CA ALA A 61 23.65 -6.71 2.28
C ALA A 61 23.46 -6.90 3.79
N GLN A 62 22.75 -7.95 4.21
CA GLN A 62 22.58 -8.29 5.62
C GLN A 62 23.94 -8.51 6.33
N SER A 63 24.83 -9.29 5.70
CA SER A 63 26.17 -9.54 6.25
C SER A 63 27.01 -8.26 6.30
N LEU A 64 26.95 -7.43 5.26
CA LEU A 64 27.64 -6.12 5.23
C LEU A 64 27.11 -5.21 6.35
N ALA A 65 25.80 -5.09 6.49
CA ALA A 65 25.17 -4.26 7.52
C ALA A 65 25.56 -4.70 8.94
N GLN A 66 25.57 -6.01 9.19
CA GLN A 66 25.99 -6.54 10.47
C GLN A 66 27.47 -6.21 10.78
N THR A 67 28.38 -6.50 9.85
CA THR A 67 29.80 -6.20 10.03
C THR A 67 30.02 -4.69 10.22
N TRP A 68 29.26 -3.87 9.53
CA TRP A 68 29.34 -2.42 9.65
C TRP A 68 28.79 -1.93 10.99
N HIS A 69 27.68 -2.48 11.48
CA HIS A 69 27.16 -2.19 12.82
C HIS A 69 28.19 -2.48 13.92
N GLU A 70 28.84 -3.66 13.87
CA GLU A 70 29.89 -4.09 14.82
C GLU A 70 31.10 -3.14 14.81
N ARG A 71 31.32 -2.43 13.71
CA ARG A 71 32.39 -1.41 13.56
C ARG A 71 31.93 0.02 13.86
N GLY A 72 30.74 0.18 14.43
CA GLY A 72 30.20 1.48 14.84
C GLY A 72 29.35 2.20 13.77
N GLY A 73 28.86 1.49 12.75
CA GLY A 73 27.98 2.04 11.71
C GLY A 73 26.59 2.49 12.20
N ALA A 74 26.26 2.19 13.48
CA ALA A 74 25.08 2.68 14.18
C ALA A 74 23.80 2.67 13.33
N HIS A 75 22.99 3.76 13.36
CA HIS A 75 21.71 3.85 12.66
C HIS A 75 21.75 3.60 11.15
N PRO A 76 22.76 4.04 10.37
CA PRO A 76 22.86 3.69 8.96
C PRO A 76 22.99 2.20 8.70
N ALA A 77 23.76 1.49 9.52
CA ALA A 77 23.91 0.05 9.42
C ALA A 77 22.61 -0.69 9.77
N ASP A 78 21.91 -0.23 10.82
CA ASP A 78 20.62 -0.78 11.25
C ASP A 78 19.55 -0.60 10.18
N HIS A 79 19.52 0.59 9.56
CA HIS A 79 18.59 0.85 8.44
C HIS A 79 18.89 -0.06 7.25
N CYS A 80 20.16 -0.17 6.84
CA CYS A 80 20.52 -1.09 5.75
C CYS A 80 20.16 -2.54 6.06
N ALA A 81 20.36 -3.00 7.31
CA ALA A 81 19.95 -4.34 7.72
C ALA A 81 18.45 -4.56 7.57
N ALA A 82 17.63 -3.54 7.92
CA ALA A 82 16.18 -3.61 7.75
C ALA A 82 15.76 -3.65 6.28
N VAL A 83 16.38 -2.83 5.42
CA VAL A 83 16.14 -2.85 3.97
C VAL A 83 16.55 -4.19 3.35
N ALA A 84 17.65 -4.79 3.81
CA ALA A 84 18.06 -6.11 3.36
C ALA A 84 17.03 -7.20 3.76
N LEU A 85 16.47 -7.12 4.96
CA LEU A 85 15.38 -8.01 5.41
C LEU A 85 14.12 -7.86 4.55
N PHE A 86 13.82 -6.64 4.12
CA PHE A 86 12.73 -6.37 3.20
C PHE A 86 12.97 -7.08 1.85
N GLY A 87 14.17 -7.00 1.29
CA GLY A 87 14.58 -7.73 0.08
C GLY A 87 14.51 -9.25 0.23
N LEU A 88 14.74 -9.78 1.45
CA LEU A 88 14.56 -11.19 1.78
C LEU A 88 13.10 -11.59 2.04
N LYS A 89 12.14 -10.67 1.89
CA LYS A 89 10.71 -10.83 2.23
C LYS A 89 10.45 -11.20 3.70
N ARG A 90 11.39 -10.90 4.59
CA ARG A 90 11.28 -11.08 6.03
C ARG A 90 10.63 -9.82 6.65
N TYR A 91 9.44 -9.47 6.15
CA TYR A 91 8.77 -8.19 6.40
C TYR A 91 8.53 -7.89 7.87
N LYS A 92 8.12 -8.88 8.66
CA LYS A 92 7.90 -8.71 10.10
C LYS A 92 9.18 -8.31 10.85
N GLU A 93 10.30 -8.90 10.48
CA GLU A 93 11.59 -8.58 11.09
C GLU A 93 12.08 -7.20 10.61
N ALA A 94 11.90 -6.88 9.33
CA ALA A 94 12.19 -5.56 8.80
C ALA A 94 11.41 -4.48 9.56
N ALA A 95 10.08 -4.64 9.68
CA ALA A 95 9.21 -3.73 10.38
C ALA A 95 9.63 -3.52 11.84
N THR A 96 9.88 -4.62 12.56
CA THR A 96 10.33 -4.55 13.97
C THR A 96 11.63 -3.78 14.12
N ARG A 97 12.60 -3.98 13.20
CA ARG A 97 13.87 -3.26 13.22
C ARG A 97 13.71 -1.78 12.87
N LEU A 98 12.88 -1.45 11.90
CA LEU A 98 12.59 -0.07 11.51
C LEU A 98 11.89 0.70 12.64
N GLU A 99 10.91 0.10 13.31
CA GLU A 99 10.29 0.73 14.48
C GLU A 99 11.29 0.99 15.60
N ALA A 100 12.10 -0.01 15.94
CA ALA A 100 13.13 0.15 16.97
C ALA A 100 14.15 1.23 16.58
N LEU A 101 14.56 1.27 15.31
CA LEU A 101 15.45 2.29 14.79
C LEU A 101 14.83 3.68 14.92
N ALA A 102 13.59 3.88 14.42
CA ALA A 102 12.89 5.17 14.50
C ALA A 102 12.72 5.65 15.96
N GLN A 103 12.50 4.73 16.89
CA GLN A 103 12.43 5.04 18.31
C GLN A 103 13.79 5.46 18.89
N ALA A 104 14.87 4.83 18.46
CA ALA A 104 16.23 5.13 18.90
C ALA A 104 16.78 6.46 18.33
N MET A 105 16.27 6.91 17.18
CA MET A 105 16.72 8.12 16.47
C MET A 105 16.23 9.43 17.12
N THR A 106 16.31 9.57 18.44
CA THR A 106 15.71 10.69 19.19
C THR A 106 16.30 12.06 18.84
N THR A 107 17.54 12.12 18.37
CA THR A 107 18.23 13.34 17.97
C THR A 107 18.21 13.61 16.47
N ALA A 108 17.65 12.68 15.69
CA ALA A 108 17.55 12.85 14.24
C ALA A 108 16.46 13.90 13.86
N PRO A 109 16.57 14.54 12.67
CA PRO A 109 15.52 15.39 12.15
C PRO A 109 14.16 14.66 12.12
N ALA A 110 13.09 15.39 12.46
CA ALA A 110 11.74 14.82 12.55
C ALA A 110 11.31 14.12 11.25
N GLY A 111 11.62 14.73 10.08
CA GLY A 111 11.32 14.13 8.77
C GLY A 111 11.99 12.78 8.56
N LEU A 112 13.29 12.68 8.81
CA LEU A 112 14.02 11.42 8.64
C LEU A 112 13.46 10.32 9.57
N ARG A 113 13.07 10.70 10.77
CA ARG A 113 12.49 9.78 11.72
C ARG A 113 11.08 9.33 11.31
N ALA A 114 10.30 10.26 10.74
CA ALA A 114 9.00 9.98 10.15
C ALA A 114 9.10 8.98 8.99
N ASP A 115 10.07 9.18 8.09
CA ASP A 115 10.33 8.28 6.96
C ASP A 115 10.64 6.85 7.41
N VAL A 116 11.38 6.69 8.52
CA VAL A 116 11.70 5.35 9.04
C VAL A 116 10.47 4.69 9.69
N PHE A 117 9.62 5.46 10.38
CA PHE A 117 8.33 4.94 10.86
C PHE A 117 7.40 4.54 9.73
N ASP A 118 7.39 5.32 8.65
CA ASP A 118 6.60 5.02 7.46
C ASP A 118 7.03 3.71 6.80
N GLN A 119 8.34 3.54 6.58
CA GLN A 119 8.89 2.28 6.09
C GLN A 119 8.53 1.09 7.00
N ALA A 120 8.46 1.30 8.32
CA ALA A 120 8.00 0.28 9.24
C ALA A 120 6.52 -0.05 9.01
N GLY A 121 5.68 0.96 8.77
CA GLY A 121 4.26 0.80 8.43
C GLY A 121 4.06 -0.03 7.17
N GLN A 122 4.77 0.31 6.11
CA GLN A 122 4.74 -0.44 4.84
C GLN A 122 5.20 -1.90 5.02
N ALA A 123 6.26 -2.11 5.81
CA ALA A 123 6.72 -3.46 6.12
C ALA A 123 5.72 -4.26 6.95
N TRP A 124 4.99 -3.62 7.87
CA TRP A 124 3.90 -4.26 8.62
C TRP A 124 2.71 -4.64 7.74
N LEU A 125 2.33 -3.79 6.77
CA LEU A 125 1.29 -4.15 5.78
C LEU A 125 1.67 -5.41 5.02
N LEU A 126 2.91 -5.48 4.54
CA LEU A 126 3.41 -6.66 3.83
C LEU A 126 3.57 -7.89 4.73
N ALA A 127 3.79 -7.68 6.03
CA ALA A 127 3.80 -8.74 7.04
C ALA A 127 2.39 -9.25 7.41
N GLY A 128 1.33 -8.60 6.90
CA GLY A 128 -0.06 -8.94 7.21
C GLY A 128 -0.52 -8.45 8.59
N ASP A 129 0.13 -7.43 9.15
CA ASP A 129 -0.24 -6.80 10.43
C ASP A 129 -0.66 -5.32 10.21
N PRO A 130 -1.87 -5.08 9.67
CA PRO A 130 -2.33 -3.74 9.37
C PRO A 130 -2.56 -2.88 10.62
N VAL A 131 -2.77 -3.49 11.78
CA VAL A 131 -2.94 -2.75 13.04
C VAL A 131 -1.64 -2.07 13.43
N ARG A 132 -0.51 -2.77 13.33
CA ARG A 132 0.82 -2.18 13.56
C ARG A 132 1.18 -1.20 12.47
N ALA A 133 0.83 -1.47 11.22
CA ALA A 133 1.04 -0.52 10.13
C ALA A 133 0.35 0.82 10.41
N TYR A 134 -0.92 0.79 10.80
CA TYR A 134 -1.67 1.99 11.17
C TYR A 134 -1.04 2.74 12.35
N ALA A 135 -0.54 2.02 13.34
CA ALA A 135 0.14 2.61 14.49
C ALA A 135 1.46 3.28 14.08
N ALA A 136 2.29 2.62 13.26
CA ALA A 136 3.55 3.15 12.77
C ALA A 136 3.35 4.41 11.90
N ALA A 137 2.39 4.39 10.96
CA ALA A 137 2.00 5.56 10.18
C ALA A 137 1.48 6.71 11.06
N GLY A 138 0.79 6.39 12.15
CA GLY A 138 0.39 7.37 13.17
C GLY A 138 1.59 8.02 13.88
N GLN A 139 2.66 7.27 14.15
CA GLN A 139 3.91 7.81 14.70
C GLN A 139 4.61 8.73 13.70
N ALA A 140 4.66 8.34 12.42
CA ALA A 140 5.21 9.17 11.35
C ALA A 140 4.46 10.52 11.24
N LEU A 141 3.14 10.49 11.21
CA LEU A 141 2.28 11.68 11.18
C LEU A 141 2.37 12.52 12.47
N GLY A 142 2.68 11.92 13.61
CA GLY A 142 2.99 12.65 14.83
C GLY A 142 4.22 13.55 14.69
N LEU A 143 5.14 13.22 13.78
CA LEU A 143 6.34 13.98 13.47
C LEU A 143 6.14 14.95 12.29
N GLN A 144 5.31 14.59 11.31
CA GLN A 144 4.98 15.37 10.11
C GLN A 144 3.47 15.34 9.83
N PRO A 145 2.65 16.11 10.57
CA PRO A 145 1.18 15.95 10.58
C PRO A 145 0.46 16.21 9.26
N ASN A 146 1.05 16.97 8.35
CA ASN A 146 0.42 17.39 7.09
C ASN A 146 1.13 16.81 5.86
N ASP A 147 2.01 15.82 6.05
CA ASP A 147 2.68 15.17 4.93
C ASP A 147 1.66 14.33 4.14
N PRO A 148 1.44 14.62 2.84
CA PRO A 148 0.41 13.96 2.06
C PRO A 148 0.72 12.48 1.79
N GLU A 149 2.00 12.09 1.71
CA GLU A 149 2.39 10.69 1.53
C GLU A 149 2.08 9.89 2.79
N LEU A 150 2.45 10.40 3.95
CA LEU A 150 2.16 9.76 5.24
C LEU A 150 0.66 9.64 5.51
N LEU A 151 -0.14 10.62 5.05
CA LEU A 151 -1.60 10.55 5.14
C LEU A 151 -2.16 9.45 4.23
N LEU A 152 -1.63 9.29 3.02
CA LEU A 152 -2.00 8.20 2.11
C LEU A 152 -1.66 6.83 2.72
N ASP A 153 -0.45 6.66 3.23
CA ASP A 153 0.00 5.40 3.80
C ASP A 153 -0.80 5.04 5.05
N ARG A 154 -1.15 6.04 5.89
CA ARG A 154 -2.04 5.78 7.03
C ARG A 154 -3.46 5.44 6.58
N ALA A 155 -3.97 6.07 5.54
CA ALA A 155 -5.29 5.75 5.00
C ALA A 155 -5.34 4.32 4.43
N GLU A 156 -4.28 3.86 3.75
CA GLU A 156 -4.15 2.49 3.30
C GLU A 156 -4.16 1.51 4.49
N ALA A 157 -3.33 1.76 5.49
CA ALA A 157 -3.29 0.95 6.69
C ALA A 157 -4.63 0.95 7.45
N ALA A 158 -5.30 2.12 7.55
CA ALA A 158 -6.62 2.25 8.15
C ALA A 158 -7.68 1.42 7.40
N ALA A 159 -7.67 1.46 6.07
CA ALA A 159 -8.57 0.66 5.25
C ALA A 159 -8.32 -0.84 5.42
N ALA A 160 -7.07 -1.26 5.55
CA ALA A 160 -6.69 -2.66 5.79
C ALA A 160 -7.16 -3.18 7.17
N VAL A 161 -7.23 -2.30 8.19
CA VAL A 161 -7.83 -2.61 9.50
C VAL A 161 -9.36 -2.61 9.45
N GLY A 162 -9.97 -1.92 8.47
CA GLY A 162 -11.42 -1.67 8.41
C GLY A 162 -11.84 -0.32 9.03
N TYR A 163 -10.90 0.57 9.32
CA TYR A 163 -11.16 1.92 9.84
C TYR A 163 -11.47 2.91 8.71
N TYR A 164 -12.48 2.60 7.91
CA TYR A 164 -12.76 3.32 6.66
C TYR A 164 -13.07 4.80 6.86
N ASP A 165 -13.77 5.19 7.93
CA ASP A 165 -14.02 6.61 8.22
C ASP A 165 -12.72 7.37 8.50
N LYS A 166 -11.73 6.72 9.12
CA LYS A 166 -10.41 7.33 9.35
C LYS A 166 -9.62 7.44 8.05
N ALA A 167 -9.71 6.42 7.19
CA ALA A 167 -9.12 6.48 5.86
C ALA A 167 -9.71 7.64 5.04
N VAL A 168 -11.05 7.81 5.05
CA VAL A 168 -11.71 8.93 4.37
C VAL A 168 -11.22 10.27 4.92
N ALA A 169 -11.07 10.42 6.24
CA ALA A 169 -10.62 11.68 6.85
C ALA A 169 -9.18 12.06 6.43
N ASP A 170 -8.26 11.10 6.38
CA ASP A 170 -6.89 11.33 5.92
C ASP A 170 -6.86 11.71 4.43
N LEU A 171 -7.64 11.01 3.61
CA LEU A 171 -7.75 11.27 2.17
C LEU A 171 -8.46 12.59 1.85
N ASP A 172 -9.42 13.00 2.66
CA ASP A 172 -10.02 14.35 2.60
C ASP A 172 -8.99 15.44 2.83
N HIS A 173 -8.05 15.20 3.76
CA HIS A 173 -6.95 16.14 4.01
C HIS A 173 -6.04 16.25 2.79
N VAL A 174 -5.61 15.13 2.20
CA VAL A 174 -4.82 15.11 0.97
C VAL A 174 -5.53 15.83 -0.16
N LEU A 175 -6.81 15.51 -0.41
CA LEU A 175 -7.60 16.07 -1.51
C LEU A 175 -8.00 17.53 -1.31
N LYS A 176 -7.89 18.06 -0.10
CA LYS A 176 -8.05 19.49 0.17
C LYS A 176 -6.87 20.31 -0.38
N THR A 177 -5.67 19.74 -0.33
CA THR A 177 -4.44 20.39 -0.83
C THR A 177 -4.18 20.08 -2.30
N ASP A 178 -4.43 18.84 -2.73
CA ASP A 178 -4.36 18.40 -4.12
C ASP A 178 -5.67 17.70 -4.55
N PRO A 179 -6.67 18.47 -5.01
CA PRO A 179 -7.97 17.92 -5.43
C PRO A 179 -7.91 17.00 -6.64
N LYS A 180 -6.76 16.92 -7.31
CA LYS A 180 -6.57 16.10 -8.51
C LYS A 180 -5.72 14.85 -8.26
N ARG A 181 -5.29 14.60 -7.05
CA ARG A 181 -4.47 13.43 -6.75
C ARG A 181 -5.25 12.14 -7.00
N THR A 182 -4.99 11.53 -8.15
CA THR A 182 -5.71 10.36 -8.66
C THR A 182 -5.71 9.19 -7.68
N GLU A 183 -4.59 8.94 -7.04
CA GLU A 183 -4.42 7.87 -6.06
C GLU A 183 -5.32 8.09 -4.82
N ALA A 184 -5.31 9.29 -4.25
CA ALA A 184 -6.17 9.65 -3.12
C ALA A 184 -7.66 9.55 -3.46
N LEU A 185 -8.06 9.93 -4.68
CA LEU A 185 -9.43 9.76 -5.17
C LEU A 185 -9.84 8.28 -5.22
N ILE A 186 -8.97 7.40 -5.75
CA ILE A 186 -9.25 5.97 -5.85
C ILE A 186 -9.32 5.33 -4.45
N TYR A 187 -8.42 5.70 -3.55
CA TYR A 187 -8.43 5.18 -2.17
C TYR A 187 -9.68 5.66 -1.43
N ARG A 188 -10.08 6.94 -1.58
CA ARG A 188 -11.30 7.44 -0.95
C ARG A 188 -12.55 6.80 -1.53
N ALA A 189 -12.59 6.55 -2.83
CA ALA A 189 -13.66 5.78 -3.46
C ALA A 189 -13.77 4.37 -2.85
N SER A 190 -12.65 3.68 -2.66
CA SER A 190 -12.64 2.35 -2.04
C SER A 190 -13.13 2.37 -0.59
N ALA A 191 -12.69 3.34 0.20
CA ALA A 191 -13.14 3.52 1.58
C ALA A 191 -14.65 3.87 1.65
N ASN A 192 -15.12 4.78 0.78
CA ASN A 192 -16.53 5.14 0.69
C ASN A 192 -17.40 3.95 0.24
N ARG A 193 -16.94 3.15 -0.73
CA ARG A 193 -17.62 1.90 -1.12
C ARG A 193 -17.74 0.93 0.05
N ALA A 194 -16.70 0.79 0.85
CA ALA A 194 -16.73 -0.06 2.03
C ALA A 194 -17.71 0.43 3.11
N LEU A 195 -17.98 1.74 3.15
CA LEU A 195 -18.97 2.40 4.00
C LEU A 195 -20.38 2.46 3.38
N ASP A 196 -20.59 1.79 2.23
CA ASP A 196 -21.85 1.81 1.46
C ASP A 196 -22.26 3.22 0.97
N ARG A 197 -21.29 4.14 0.82
CA ARG A 197 -21.48 5.50 0.30
C ARG A 197 -21.20 5.49 -1.21
N LEU A 198 -22.04 4.74 -1.95
CA LEU A 198 -21.75 4.37 -3.35
C LEU A 198 -21.72 5.58 -4.30
N ASP A 199 -22.56 6.59 -4.11
CA ASP A 199 -22.58 7.82 -4.94
C ASP A 199 -21.27 8.62 -4.77
N ALA A 200 -20.81 8.78 -3.54
CA ALA A 200 -19.54 9.46 -3.26
C ALA A 200 -18.35 8.68 -3.83
N ALA A 201 -18.37 7.35 -3.70
CA ALA A 201 -17.36 6.47 -4.26
C ALA A 201 -17.30 6.56 -5.79
N LEU A 202 -18.47 6.58 -6.46
CA LEU A 202 -18.55 6.69 -7.92
C LEU A 202 -18.02 8.05 -8.40
N ALA A 203 -18.41 9.14 -7.75
CA ALA A 203 -17.93 10.48 -8.09
C ALA A 203 -16.40 10.61 -8.02
N ASP A 204 -15.79 10.07 -6.96
CA ASP A 204 -14.34 10.08 -6.80
C ASP A 204 -13.62 9.27 -7.88
N VAL A 205 -14.07 8.04 -8.14
CA VAL A 205 -13.40 7.18 -9.14
C VAL A 205 -13.60 7.69 -10.55
N GLU A 206 -14.73 8.29 -10.88
CA GLU A 206 -14.97 8.93 -12.19
C GLU A 206 -14.06 10.15 -12.37
N LYS A 207 -13.89 10.96 -11.32
CA LYS A 207 -12.95 12.07 -11.34
C LYS A 207 -11.50 11.57 -11.53
N ALA A 208 -11.09 10.49 -10.87
CA ALA A 208 -9.79 9.86 -11.08
C ALA A 208 -9.61 9.37 -12.52
N LEU A 209 -10.60 8.67 -13.06
CA LEU A 209 -10.56 8.14 -14.43
C LEU A 209 -10.69 9.22 -15.51
N SER A 210 -11.27 10.38 -15.20
CA SER A 210 -11.25 11.52 -16.15
C SER A 210 -9.83 12.05 -16.40
N GLN A 211 -8.93 11.89 -15.41
CA GLN A 211 -7.53 12.30 -15.51
C GLN A 211 -6.63 11.16 -16.01
N ALA A 212 -6.93 9.93 -15.62
CA ALA A 212 -6.18 8.73 -15.97
C ALA A 212 -7.12 7.64 -16.49
N PRO A 213 -7.61 7.72 -17.76
CA PRO A 213 -8.65 6.81 -18.29
C PRO A 213 -8.26 5.33 -18.32
N ASN A 214 -6.97 5.04 -18.31
CA ASN A 214 -6.41 3.69 -18.31
C ASN A 214 -5.87 3.24 -16.93
N SER A 215 -6.24 3.95 -15.86
CA SER A 215 -5.86 3.55 -14.50
C SER A 215 -6.49 2.20 -14.16
N VAL A 216 -5.68 1.16 -14.09
CA VAL A 216 -6.12 -0.19 -13.74
C VAL A 216 -6.78 -0.24 -12.36
N PRO A 217 -6.21 0.39 -11.29
CA PRO A 217 -6.89 0.48 -10.00
C PRO A 217 -8.22 1.23 -10.07
N GLY A 218 -8.28 2.33 -10.83
CA GLY A 218 -9.51 3.10 -11.02
C GLY A 218 -10.60 2.31 -11.73
N LEU A 219 -10.25 1.59 -12.79
CA LEU A 219 -11.20 0.72 -13.51
C LEU A 219 -11.69 -0.42 -12.63
N LEU A 220 -10.81 -1.04 -11.85
CA LEU A 220 -11.19 -2.12 -10.93
C LEU A 220 -12.19 -1.61 -9.89
N GLU A 221 -11.91 -0.45 -9.31
CA GLU A 221 -12.75 0.14 -8.29
C GLU A 221 -14.10 0.59 -8.87
N ARG A 222 -14.11 1.26 -10.05
CA ARG A 222 -15.38 1.64 -10.70
C ARG A 222 -16.23 0.43 -11.07
N GLY A 223 -15.63 -0.62 -11.58
CA GLY A 223 -16.34 -1.88 -11.85
C GLY A 223 -16.97 -2.48 -10.58
N ASN A 224 -16.24 -2.44 -9.46
CA ASN A 224 -16.77 -2.90 -8.18
C ASN A 224 -17.97 -2.05 -7.69
N ILE A 225 -17.89 -0.73 -7.82
CA ILE A 225 -18.95 0.21 -7.44
C ILE A 225 -20.16 0.03 -8.35
N ARG A 226 -19.98 -0.01 -9.68
CA ARG A 226 -21.04 -0.22 -10.67
C ARG A 226 -21.81 -1.51 -10.41
N ARG A 227 -21.10 -2.60 -10.11
CA ARG A 227 -21.73 -3.87 -9.74
C ARG A 227 -22.64 -3.73 -8.51
N LEU A 228 -22.21 -2.98 -7.49
CA LEU A 228 -23.02 -2.73 -6.29
C LEU A 228 -24.24 -1.86 -6.59
N ASN A 229 -24.09 -0.89 -7.50
CA ASN A 229 -25.19 -0.04 -8.00
C ASN A 229 -26.11 -0.74 -9.01
N GLY A 230 -25.83 -2.01 -9.38
CA GLY A 230 -26.65 -2.77 -10.33
C GLY A 230 -26.31 -2.56 -11.80
N ASP A 231 -25.35 -1.68 -12.15
CA ASP A 231 -24.81 -1.53 -13.51
C ASP A 231 -23.84 -2.67 -13.83
N LEU A 232 -24.40 -3.85 -14.09
CA LEU A 232 -23.61 -5.06 -14.36
C LEU A 232 -22.88 -4.98 -15.70
N SER A 233 -23.46 -4.29 -16.67
CA SER A 233 -22.86 -4.09 -18.00
C SER A 233 -21.65 -3.17 -17.95
N GLY A 234 -21.76 -2.04 -17.27
CA GLY A 234 -20.65 -1.11 -17.05
C GLY A 234 -19.54 -1.72 -16.19
N ALA A 235 -19.89 -2.51 -15.17
CA ALA A 235 -18.92 -3.23 -14.36
C ALA A 235 -18.10 -4.22 -15.21
N ARG A 236 -18.77 -5.02 -16.06
CA ARG A 236 -18.13 -5.95 -16.99
C ARG A 236 -17.18 -5.22 -17.94
N ALA A 237 -17.63 -4.14 -18.55
CA ALA A 237 -16.81 -3.36 -19.50
C ALA A 237 -15.52 -2.83 -18.83
N ASP A 238 -15.61 -2.32 -17.60
CA ASP A 238 -14.43 -1.87 -16.84
C ASP A 238 -13.45 -3.03 -16.59
N TRP A 239 -13.94 -4.20 -16.19
CA TRP A 239 -13.08 -5.35 -15.94
C TRP A 239 -12.49 -5.98 -17.20
N GLU A 240 -13.22 -6.02 -18.30
CA GLU A 240 -12.70 -6.44 -19.61
C GLU A 240 -11.58 -5.50 -20.10
N ARG A 241 -11.74 -4.18 -19.85
CA ARG A 241 -10.69 -3.20 -20.16
C ARG A 241 -9.40 -3.46 -19.38
N ILE A 242 -9.48 -3.91 -18.13
CA ILE A 242 -8.29 -4.31 -17.34
C ILE A 242 -7.54 -5.45 -18.04
N GLY A 243 -8.26 -6.46 -18.54
CA GLY A 243 -7.66 -7.59 -19.26
C GLY A 243 -6.88 -7.17 -20.51
N GLN A 244 -7.31 -6.08 -21.17
CA GLN A 244 -6.61 -5.51 -22.32
C GLN A 244 -5.37 -4.69 -21.91
N LEU A 245 -5.45 -3.94 -20.80
CA LEU A 245 -4.39 -3.03 -20.35
C LEU A 245 -3.26 -3.74 -19.60
N ALA A 246 -3.59 -4.75 -18.82
CA ALA A 246 -2.66 -5.39 -17.90
C ALA A 246 -2.84 -6.92 -17.86
N PRO A 247 -2.73 -7.62 -19.01
CA PRO A 247 -2.96 -9.06 -19.08
C PRO A 247 -2.00 -9.85 -18.18
N GLY A 248 -2.51 -10.87 -17.51
CA GLY A 248 -1.73 -11.76 -16.64
C GLY A 248 -1.35 -11.17 -15.28
N THR A 249 -1.75 -9.94 -14.98
CA THR A 249 -1.53 -9.32 -13.68
C THR A 249 -2.57 -9.78 -12.65
N GLN A 250 -2.31 -9.49 -11.38
CA GLN A 250 -3.26 -9.76 -10.31
C GLN A 250 -4.59 -9.00 -10.51
N ALA A 251 -4.54 -7.78 -11.09
CA ALA A 251 -5.74 -7.02 -11.43
C ALA A 251 -6.57 -7.72 -12.51
N ASP A 252 -5.94 -8.26 -13.54
CA ASP A 252 -6.59 -9.05 -14.57
C ASP A 252 -7.23 -10.32 -13.98
N MET A 253 -6.52 -11.02 -13.10
CA MET A 253 -7.08 -12.18 -12.40
C MET A 253 -8.30 -11.81 -11.55
N ALA A 254 -8.23 -10.70 -10.83
CA ALA A 254 -9.34 -10.20 -10.03
C ALA A 254 -10.54 -9.80 -10.92
N ALA A 255 -10.28 -9.11 -12.03
CA ALA A 255 -11.29 -8.72 -13.00
C ALA A 255 -12.01 -9.94 -13.61
N LYS A 256 -11.27 -10.95 -14.05
CA LYS A 256 -11.81 -12.22 -14.57
C LYS A 256 -12.65 -12.95 -13.54
N ALA A 257 -12.20 -13.04 -12.30
CA ALA A 257 -12.96 -13.65 -11.22
C ALA A 257 -14.27 -12.90 -10.92
N ASN A 258 -14.27 -11.57 -11.06
CA ASN A 258 -15.48 -10.76 -10.90
C ASN A 258 -16.46 -10.99 -12.05
N ILE A 259 -16.00 -11.07 -13.29
CA ILE A 259 -16.82 -11.40 -14.48
C ILE A 259 -17.44 -12.79 -14.30
N GLU A 260 -16.66 -13.80 -13.95
CA GLU A 260 -17.16 -15.16 -13.72
C GLU A 260 -18.27 -15.21 -12.66
N ARG A 261 -18.11 -14.44 -11.56
CA ARG A 261 -19.17 -14.34 -10.53
C ARG A 261 -20.46 -13.71 -11.05
N LEU A 262 -20.38 -12.76 -12.01
CA LEU A 262 -21.60 -12.25 -12.67
C LEU A 262 -22.25 -13.32 -13.51
N ASP A 263 -21.49 -14.07 -14.30
CA ASP A 263 -22.01 -15.10 -15.19
C ASP A 263 -22.66 -16.25 -14.42
N LEU A 264 -22.07 -16.66 -13.30
CA LEU A 264 -22.64 -17.68 -12.42
C LEU A 264 -23.99 -17.25 -11.82
N LYS A 265 -24.14 -15.97 -11.44
CA LYS A 265 -25.42 -15.44 -10.92
C LYS A 265 -26.49 -15.29 -12.00
N ALA A 266 -26.10 -15.07 -13.24
CA ALA A 266 -27.02 -14.95 -14.38
C ALA A 266 -27.49 -16.32 -14.90
N ARG A 267 -26.84 -17.42 -14.52
CA ARG A 267 -27.20 -18.76 -14.99
C ARG A 267 -28.50 -19.24 -14.30
N PRO A 268 -29.55 -19.62 -15.06
CA PRO A 268 -30.75 -20.18 -14.47
C PRO A 268 -30.44 -21.47 -13.69
N PRO A 269 -31.18 -21.78 -12.63
CA PRO A 269 -30.98 -23.01 -11.90
C PRO A 269 -31.18 -24.22 -12.85
N PRO A 270 -30.41 -25.30 -12.68
CA PRO A 270 -30.54 -26.46 -13.53
C PRO A 270 -32.02 -26.95 -13.48
N ALA A 271 -32.60 -27.19 -14.66
CA ALA A 271 -33.94 -27.71 -14.76
C ALA A 271 -34.05 -28.94 -13.90
N SER A 272 -35.00 -28.93 -12.95
CA SER A 272 -35.28 -30.11 -12.14
C SER A 272 -35.73 -31.22 -13.10
N THR A 273 -34.87 -32.22 -13.29
CA THR A 273 -35.28 -33.47 -13.96
C THR A 273 -36.32 -34.13 -13.06
N SER A 274 -37.60 -33.82 -13.33
CA SER A 274 -38.71 -34.67 -12.80
C SER A 274 -38.51 -36.07 -13.39
N ARG A 275 -37.91 -36.95 -12.62
CA ARG A 275 -38.02 -38.39 -12.91
C ARG A 275 -39.49 -38.71 -12.77
N GLY A 276 -40.18 -38.87 -13.92
CA GLY A 276 -41.48 -39.49 -13.98
C GLY A 276 -41.36 -40.90 -13.39
N GLN A 277 -42.21 -41.14 -12.43
CA GLN A 277 -42.61 -42.50 -12.01
C GLN A 277 -43.67 -43.02 -12.96
#